data_9a6bd44a43757f506b539d517107e9c4
#
_entry.id   9a6bd44a43757f506b539d517107e9c4
#
_cell.length_a   1.000
_cell.length_b   1.000
_cell.length_c   1.000
_cell.angle_alpha   90.00
_cell.angle_beta   90.00
_cell.angle_gamma   90.00
#
_symmetry.space_group_name_H-M   'P 1'
#
loop_
_entity.id
_entity.type
_entity.pdbx_description
1 polymer ?
#
loop_
_entity_poly.entity_id
_entity_poly.type
_entity_poly.pdbx_seq_one_letter_code
_entity_poly.pdbx_strand_id
1 'polypeptide(L)'
;MRGTPSADIVSGSSLAVGGFGLSGIPSVLIAALLESGVDDLEVVSNNCGVDGWGLGLLLESRQIRRMVASYVGENKEFARQYLAGELEVELTPQGTLAERLRAGGSGIPAFYTATGVGTQVADGGLPWRYDADGNVLVASPPKQTQTFLTVEGEKTFVLEHAIICDFGLVRA
;
A
#
# COMPACT_ATOMS: atom_id res chain seq x y z
N MET A 1 2.28 31.88 12.44
CA MET A 1 2.44 31.17 11.15
C MET A 1 1.80 29.81 11.34
N ARG A 2 0.79 29.41 10.58
CA ARG A 2 0.32 28.04 10.56
C ARG A 2 1.29 27.29 9.69
N GLY A 3 2.06 26.32 10.25
CA GLY A 3 2.92 25.44 9.47
C GLY A 3 2.13 24.76 8.35
N THR A 4 2.77 24.50 7.24
CA THR A 4 2.18 23.66 6.18
C THR A 4 1.82 22.30 6.77
N PRO A 5 0.65 21.72 6.49
CA PRO A 5 0.20 20.45 7.06
C PRO A 5 1.15 19.25 6.81
N SER A 6 2.12 19.40 5.93
CA SER A 6 3.13 18.40 5.58
C SER A 6 4.52 18.68 6.19
N ALA A 7 4.67 19.72 7.03
CA ALA A 7 5.97 20.15 7.55
C ALA A 7 6.70 19.10 8.41
N ASP A 8 5.97 18.14 8.97
CA ASP A 8 6.53 17.08 9.83
C ASP A 8 6.88 15.80 9.03
N ILE A 9 6.44 15.69 7.78
CA ILE A 9 6.73 14.53 6.92
C ILE A 9 8.13 14.70 6.34
N VAL A 10 8.96 13.71 6.54
CA VAL A 10 10.36 13.68 6.07
C VAL A 10 10.56 12.53 5.08
N SER A 11 11.64 12.58 4.31
CA SER A 11 12.03 11.48 3.42
C SER A 11 12.16 10.16 4.19
N GLY A 12 11.66 9.08 3.60
CA GLY A 12 11.58 7.76 4.22
C GLY A 12 10.32 7.51 5.04
N SER A 13 9.43 8.52 5.24
CA SER A 13 8.19 8.34 6.01
C SER A 13 7.22 7.37 5.36
N SER A 14 6.40 6.70 6.18
CA SER A 14 5.27 5.87 5.75
C SER A 14 3.94 6.62 5.89
N LEU A 15 3.11 6.58 4.84
CA LEU A 15 1.87 7.35 4.73
C LEU A 15 0.67 6.45 4.45
N ALA A 16 -0.36 6.48 5.29
CA ALA A 16 -1.67 5.93 4.97
C ALA A 16 -2.52 7.03 4.29
N VAL A 17 -2.84 6.86 3.02
CA VAL A 17 -3.55 7.88 2.23
C VAL A 17 -4.95 7.40 1.89
N GLY A 18 -5.95 8.14 2.35
CA GLY A 18 -7.37 7.87 2.08
C GLY A 18 -7.74 8.11 0.62
N GLY A 19 -8.83 7.47 0.21
CA GLY A 19 -9.42 7.58 -1.12
C GLY A 19 -9.66 6.24 -1.79
N PHE A 20 -10.48 6.28 -2.83
CA PHE A 20 -10.76 5.14 -3.71
C PHE A 20 -10.80 5.66 -5.15
N GLY A 21 -9.85 5.25 -5.99
CA GLY A 21 -9.62 5.92 -7.26
C GLY A 21 -9.21 7.37 -7.02
N LEU A 22 -9.99 8.29 -7.54
CA LEU A 22 -9.86 9.74 -7.29
C LEU A 22 -10.88 10.25 -6.27
N SER A 23 -11.81 9.39 -5.80
CA SER A 23 -12.86 9.79 -4.86
C SER A 23 -12.32 9.87 -3.45
N GLY A 24 -12.57 10.99 -2.75
CA GLY A 24 -12.19 11.18 -1.36
C GLY A 24 -10.69 11.35 -1.11
N ILE A 25 -9.87 11.57 -2.15
CA ILE A 25 -8.43 11.78 -2.00
C ILE A 25 -8.13 13.13 -1.35
N PRO A 26 -7.09 13.22 -0.50
CA PRO A 26 -6.66 14.47 0.14
C PRO A 26 -5.80 15.33 -0.80
N SER A 27 -6.39 15.85 -1.89
CA SER A 27 -5.67 16.51 -3.00
C SER A 27 -4.76 17.66 -2.55
N VAL A 28 -5.20 18.45 -1.56
CA VAL A 28 -4.41 19.58 -1.03
C VAL A 28 -3.14 19.09 -0.32
N LEU A 29 -3.25 18.00 0.45
CA LEU A 29 -2.10 17.41 1.15
C LEU A 29 -1.13 16.74 0.17
N ILE A 30 -1.65 16.09 -0.87
CA ILE A 30 -0.84 15.50 -1.94
C ILE A 30 -0.07 16.59 -2.69
N ALA A 31 -0.72 17.72 -3.03
CA ALA A 31 -0.05 18.84 -3.68
C ALA A 31 1.05 19.45 -2.77
N ALA A 32 0.78 19.60 -1.48
CA ALA A 32 1.77 20.10 -0.53
C ALA A 32 2.99 19.15 -0.38
N LEU A 33 2.76 17.82 -0.45
CA LEU A 33 3.84 16.83 -0.48
C LEU A 33 4.67 16.92 -1.76
N LEU A 34 4.01 17.10 -2.90
CA LEU A 34 4.69 17.30 -4.17
C LEU A 34 5.63 18.51 -4.11
N GLU A 35 5.13 19.64 -3.60
CA GLU A 35 5.91 20.88 -3.46
C GLU A 35 7.04 20.77 -2.43
N SER A 36 6.87 19.96 -1.38
CA SER A 36 7.91 19.79 -0.34
C SER A 36 9.16 19.08 -0.86
N GLY A 37 9.03 18.27 -1.92
CA GLY A 37 10.13 17.49 -2.48
C GLY A 37 10.62 16.35 -1.59
N VAL A 38 9.90 16.00 -0.51
CA VAL A 38 10.22 14.79 0.29
C VAL A 38 10.08 13.54 -0.58
N ASP A 39 11.00 12.61 -0.43
CA ASP A 39 11.12 11.42 -1.27
C ASP A 39 11.25 10.14 -0.42
N ASP A 40 11.56 9.03 -1.08
CA ASP A 40 11.72 7.72 -0.43
C ASP A 40 10.49 7.30 0.39
N LEU A 41 9.31 7.74 0.00
CA LEU A 41 8.07 7.49 0.73
C LEU A 41 7.55 6.07 0.54
N GLU A 42 7.06 5.46 1.62
CA GLU A 42 6.17 4.31 1.55
C GLU A 42 4.72 4.79 1.62
N VAL A 43 3.90 4.42 0.64
CA VAL A 43 2.50 4.83 0.59
C VAL A 43 1.58 3.63 0.66
N VAL A 44 0.64 3.66 1.59
CA VAL A 44 -0.43 2.67 1.76
C VAL A 44 -1.75 3.31 1.36
N SER A 45 -2.34 2.85 0.27
CA SER A 45 -3.62 3.37 -0.24
C SER A 45 -4.33 2.32 -1.08
N ASN A 46 -5.62 2.51 -1.36
CA ASN A 46 -6.36 1.59 -2.23
C ASN A 46 -5.72 1.42 -3.62
N ASN A 47 -5.28 2.53 -4.22
CA ASN A 47 -4.52 2.59 -5.48
C ASN A 47 -3.64 3.85 -5.48
N CYS A 48 -2.90 4.08 -6.55
CA CYS A 48 -1.99 5.22 -6.66
C CYS A 48 -2.49 6.30 -7.64
N GLY A 49 -3.75 6.72 -7.50
CA GLY A 49 -4.35 7.71 -8.38
C GLY A 49 -4.41 7.24 -9.84
N VAL A 50 -4.29 8.18 -10.75
CA VAL A 50 -4.14 7.96 -12.21
C VAL A 50 -3.00 8.84 -12.71
N ASP A 51 -2.60 8.68 -13.98
CA ASP A 51 -1.60 9.54 -14.59
C ASP A 51 -1.95 11.02 -14.39
N GLY A 52 -1.05 11.81 -13.83
CA GLY A 52 -1.18 13.24 -13.59
C GLY A 52 -2.17 13.67 -12.50
N TRP A 53 -2.75 12.74 -11.71
CA TRP A 53 -3.71 13.07 -10.65
C TRP A 53 -3.55 12.24 -9.39
N GLY A 54 -3.86 12.89 -8.25
CA GLY A 54 -3.77 12.25 -6.93
C GLY A 54 -2.35 11.79 -6.65
N LEU A 55 -2.20 10.58 -6.10
CA LEU A 55 -0.89 10.00 -5.82
C LEU A 55 -0.04 9.74 -7.08
N GLY A 56 -0.65 9.74 -8.28
CA GLY A 56 0.07 9.66 -9.54
C GLY A 56 1.09 10.79 -9.71
N LEU A 57 0.81 11.99 -9.18
CA LEU A 57 1.75 13.11 -9.17
C LEU A 57 3.03 12.80 -8.41
N LEU A 58 2.93 12.12 -7.26
CA LEU A 58 4.08 11.72 -6.45
C LEU A 58 4.87 10.56 -7.08
N LEU A 59 4.21 9.70 -7.87
CA LEU A 59 4.89 8.69 -8.69
C LEU A 59 5.70 9.34 -9.81
N GLU A 60 5.09 10.25 -10.57
CA GLU A 60 5.76 10.97 -11.67
C GLU A 60 7.01 11.74 -11.18
N SER A 61 6.94 12.31 -9.98
CA SER A 61 8.07 13.01 -9.33
C SER A 61 9.06 12.06 -8.63
N ARG A 62 8.83 10.73 -8.66
CA ARG A 62 9.68 9.71 -8.01
C ARG A 62 9.83 9.87 -6.50
N GLN A 63 8.83 10.42 -5.84
CA GLN A 63 8.80 10.58 -4.39
C GLN A 63 8.41 9.29 -3.66
N ILE A 64 7.79 8.31 -4.35
CA ILE A 64 7.35 7.04 -3.77
C ILE A 64 8.33 5.93 -4.14
N ARG A 65 8.96 5.28 -3.13
CA ARG A 65 9.79 4.09 -3.30
C ARG A 65 9.01 2.78 -3.21
N ARG A 66 7.93 2.78 -2.43
CA ARG A 66 7.11 1.60 -2.18
C ARG A 66 5.64 1.94 -2.10
N MET A 67 4.83 1.10 -2.74
CA MET A 67 3.38 1.20 -2.71
C MET A 67 2.76 -0.08 -2.17
N VAL A 68 1.92 0.03 -1.14
CA VAL A 68 1.04 -1.04 -0.68
C VAL A 68 -0.37 -0.69 -1.13
N ALA A 69 -0.91 -1.44 -2.09
CA ALA A 69 -2.18 -1.12 -2.74
C ALA A 69 -3.03 -2.36 -3.03
N SER A 70 -4.31 -2.17 -3.29
CA SER A 70 -5.19 -3.27 -3.67
C SER A 70 -5.21 -3.52 -5.18
N TYR A 71 -4.85 -2.53 -5.99
CA TYR A 71 -4.71 -2.70 -7.44
C TYR A 71 -3.91 -1.54 -8.07
N VAL A 72 -3.40 -1.77 -9.29
CA VAL A 72 -2.62 -0.76 -10.03
C VAL A 72 -3.53 0.31 -10.66
N GLY A 73 -4.71 -0.08 -11.15
CA GLY A 73 -5.65 0.81 -11.81
C GLY A 73 -5.19 1.25 -13.20
N GLU A 74 -5.75 2.38 -13.67
CA GLU A 74 -5.43 3.00 -14.96
C GLU A 74 -4.26 4.00 -14.82
N ASN A 75 -3.24 3.67 -14.05
CA ASN A 75 -2.04 4.47 -13.88
C ASN A 75 -0.89 3.81 -14.64
N LYS A 76 -0.56 4.35 -15.81
CA LYS A 76 0.48 3.81 -16.70
C LYS A 76 1.87 3.98 -16.11
N GLU A 77 2.11 5.10 -15.43
CA GLU A 77 3.40 5.37 -14.79
C GLU A 77 3.62 4.40 -13.62
N PHE A 78 2.57 4.06 -12.86
CA PHE A 78 2.65 3.02 -11.83
C PHE A 78 3.09 1.67 -12.43
N ALA A 79 2.39 1.22 -13.49
CA ALA A 79 2.73 -0.03 -14.15
C ALA A 79 4.15 0.00 -14.73
N ARG A 80 4.54 1.12 -15.35
CA ARG A 80 5.88 1.30 -15.93
C ARG A 80 6.97 1.20 -14.87
N GLN A 81 6.86 1.97 -13.77
CA GLN A 81 7.87 1.97 -12.71
C GLN A 81 7.98 0.60 -12.03
N TYR A 82 6.85 -0.07 -11.80
CA TYR A 82 6.83 -1.41 -11.24
C TYR A 82 7.55 -2.41 -12.13
N LEU A 83 7.21 -2.47 -13.42
CA LEU A 83 7.81 -3.40 -14.37
C LEU A 83 9.29 -3.09 -14.65
N ALA A 84 9.71 -1.84 -14.54
CA ALA A 84 11.10 -1.42 -14.68
C ALA A 84 11.94 -1.62 -13.41
N GLY A 85 11.36 -2.14 -12.31
CA GLY A 85 12.05 -2.33 -11.04
C GLY A 85 12.35 -1.05 -10.25
N GLU A 86 11.76 0.08 -10.67
CA GLU A 86 11.94 1.39 -10.06
C GLU A 86 11.06 1.57 -8.80
N LEU A 87 9.95 0.83 -8.70
CA LEU A 87 8.97 0.88 -7.63
C LEU A 87 8.76 -0.51 -7.02
N GLU A 88 8.80 -0.59 -5.69
CA GLU A 88 8.34 -1.78 -4.98
C GLU A 88 6.83 -1.73 -4.78
N VAL A 89 6.12 -2.82 -5.10
CA VAL A 89 4.65 -2.89 -5.03
C VAL A 89 4.21 -4.14 -4.28
N GLU A 90 3.56 -3.95 -3.14
CA GLU A 90 2.84 -5.00 -2.42
C GLU A 90 1.35 -4.92 -2.78
N LEU A 91 0.87 -5.90 -3.55
CA LEU A 91 -0.56 -6.02 -3.82
C LEU A 91 -1.25 -6.82 -2.71
N THR A 92 -2.17 -6.17 -2.02
CA THR A 92 -2.95 -6.73 -0.91
C THR A 92 -4.45 -6.65 -1.24
N PRO A 93 -5.24 -7.72 -1.05
CA PRO A 93 -6.68 -7.66 -1.27
C PRO A 93 -7.32 -6.48 -0.50
N GLN A 94 -8.21 -5.75 -1.13
CA GLN A 94 -8.71 -4.45 -0.63
C GLN A 94 -9.30 -4.53 0.80
N GLY A 95 -10.13 -5.54 1.08
CA GLY A 95 -10.67 -5.73 2.44
C GLY A 95 -9.58 -6.06 3.46
N THR A 96 -8.57 -6.83 3.06
CA THR A 96 -7.40 -7.14 3.91
C THR A 96 -6.57 -5.88 4.17
N LEU A 97 -6.34 -5.04 3.16
CA LEU A 97 -5.63 -3.77 3.31
C LEU A 97 -6.32 -2.85 4.32
N ALA A 98 -7.64 -2.70 4.19
CA ALA A 98 -8.45 -1.91 5.12
C ALA A 98 -8.37 -2.46 6.56
N GLU A 99 -8.48 -3.79 6.73
CA GLU A 99 -8.42 -4.43 8.04
C GLU A 99 -7.02 -4.36 8.67
N ARG A 100 -5.95 -4.47 7.86
CA ARG A 100 -4.57 -4.30 8.34
C ARG A 100 -4.34 -2.89 8.91
N LEU A 101 -4.86 -1.84 8.25
CA LEU A 101 -4.82 -0.46 8.74
C LEU A 101 -5.69 -0.28 9.99
N ARG A 102 -6.91 -0.86 10.01
CA ARG A 102 -7.78 -0.82 11.19
C ARG A 102 -7.12 -1.50 12.39
N ALA A 103 -6.53 -2.67 12.18
CA ALA A 103 -5.81 -3.42 13.22
C ALA A 103 -4.67 -2.58 13.81
N GLY A 104 -3.84 -1.95 12.96
CA GLY A 104 -2.76 -1.06 13.39
C GLY A 104 -3.24 0.09 14.25
N GLY A 105 -4.28 0.79 13.81
CA GLY A 105 -4.88 1.90 14.56
C GLY A 105 -5.59 1.49 15.85
N SER A 106 -5.91 0.19 16.01
CA SER A 106 -6.56 -0.38 17.20
C SER A 106 -5.61 -1.11 18.14
N GLY A 107 -4.31 -1.14 17.85
CA GLY A 107 -3.31 -1.87 18.64
C GLY A 107 -3.41 -3.40 18.51
N ILE A 108 -4.04 -3.91 17.44
CA ILE A 108 -4.13 -5.34 17.13
C ILE A 108 -2.92 -5.68 16.23
N PRO A 109 -1.98 -6.53 16.67
CA PRO A 109 -0.74 -6.76 15.92
C PRO A 109 -0.94 -7.58 14.65
N ALA A 110 -1.94 -8.48 14.65
CA ALA A 110 -2.23 -9.37 13.54
C ALA A 110 -3.64 -9.96 13.69
N PHE A 111 -4.19 -10.49 12.59
CA PHE A 111 -5.48 -11.18 12.57
C PHE A 111 -5.48 -12.28 11.52
N TYR A 112 -6.44 -13.18 11.61
CA TYR A 112 -6.66 -14.23 10.62
C TYR A 112 -7.83 -13.90 9.70
N THR A 113 -7.66 -14.11 8.39
CA THR A 113 -8.69 -13.89 7.36
C THR A 113 -8.75 -15.07 6.40
N ALA A 114 -9.94 -15.37 5.89
CA ALA A 114 -10.12 -16.38 4.83
C ALA A 114 -9.67 -15.88 3.45
N THR A 115 -9.50 -14.56 3.29
CA THR A 115 -9.11 -13.94 2.03
C THR A 115 -7.70 -14.35 1.63
N GLY A 116 -7.55 -14.90 0.43
CA GLY A 116 -6.25 -15.29 -0.11
C GLY A 116 -5.83 -16.74 0.18
N VAL A 117 -6.58 -17.48 0.99
CA VAL A 117 -6.31 -18.93 1.21
C VAL A 117 -6.30 -19.69 -0.11
N GLY A 118 -5.29 -20.53 -0.34
CA GLY A 118 -5.12 -21.32 -1.56
C GLY A 118 -4.75 -20.50 -2.80
N THR A 119 -4.20 -19.33 -2.60
CA THR A 119 -3.68 -18.47 -3.67
C THR A 119 -2.26 -18.00 -3.37
N GLN A 120 -1.58 -17.41 -4.35
CA GLN A 120 -0.25 -16.80 -4.16
C GLN A 120 -0.22 -15.70 -3.07
N VAL A 121 -1.36 -15.16 -2.68
CA VAL A 121 -1.43 -14.22 -1.54
C VAL A 121 -1.01 -14.92 -0.25
N ALA A 122 -1.39 -16.19 -0.07
CA ALA A 122 -0.99 -17.02 1.07
C ALA A 122 0.34 -17.73 0.82
N ASP A 123 0.51 -18.30 -0.38
CA ASP A 123 1.63 -19.18 -0.71
C ASP A 123 2.94 -18.41 -0.93
N GLY A 124 2.85 -17.10 -1.14
CA GLY A 124 4.01 -16.25 -1.44
C GLY A 124 4.43 -16.31 -2.91
N GLY A 125 5.54 -15.63 -3.22
CA GLY A 125 6.09 -15.61 -4.57
C GLY A 125 5.49 -14.54 -5.49
N LEU A 126 4.55 -13.70 -5.00
CA LEU A 126 4.10 -12.54 -5.76
C LEU A 126 5.26 -11.55 -5.91
N PRO A 127 5.62 -11.14 -7.14
CA PRO A 127 6.66 -10.15 -7.34
C PRO A 127 6.30 -8.83 -6.64
N TRP A 128 7.19 -8.33 -5.79
CA TRP A 128 7.07 -7.00 -5.21
C TRP A 128 7.99 -6.01 -5.91
N ARG A 129 9.16 -6.48 -6.38
CA ARG A 129 10.10 -5.65 -7.13
C ARG A 129 10.84 -6.50 -8.15
N TYR A 130 11.06 -5.92 -9.33
CA TYR A 130 11.90 -6.48 -10.37
C TYR A 130 13.30 -5.84 -10.36
N ASP A 131 14.28 -6.52 -10.96
CA ASP A 131 15.55 -5.91 -11.35
C ASP A 131 15.44 -5.27 -12.75
N ALA A 132 16.52 -4.65 -13.21
CA ALA A 132 16.57 -4.00 -14.53
C ALA A 132 16.42 -4.98 -15.71
N ASP A 133 16.66 -6.26 -15.49
CA ASP A 133 16.56 -7.33 -16.50
C ASP A 133 15.17 -7.99 -16.49
N GLY A 134 14.27 -7.56 -15.59
CA GLY A 134 12.91 -8.09 -15.46
C GLY A 134 12.82 -9.35 -14.60
N ASN A 135 13.86 -9.74 -13.87
CA ASN A 135 13.80 -10.84 -12.92
C ASN A 135 13.21 -10.36 -11.60
N VAL A 136 12.58 -11.25 -10.86
CA VAL A 136 12.03 -10.94 -9.53
C VAL A 136 13.17 -10.73 -8.53
N LEU A 137 13.34 -9.51 -8.08
CA LEU A 137 14.35 -9.13 -7.06
C LEU A 137 13.80 -9.33 -5.64
N VAL A 138 12.55 -8.95 -5.42
CA VAL A 138 11.85 -9.12 -4.13
C VAL A 138 10.49 -9.77 -4.40
N ALA A 139 10.19 -10.82 -3.67
CA ALA A 139 8.90 -11.51 -3.74
C ALA A 139 8.23 -11.56 -2.37
N SER A 140 6.89 -11.68 -2.35
CA SER A 140 6.15 -11.86 -1.12
C SER A 140 6.57 -13.15 -0.41
N PRO A 141 6.80 -13.12 0.92
CA PRO A 141 7.02 -14.34 1.69
C PRO A 141 5.72 -15.16 1.80
N PRO A 142 5.83 -16.49 2.02
CA PRO A 142 4.66 -17.27 2.39
C PRO A 142 4.11 -16.79 3.74
N LYS A 143 2.79 -16.78 3.86
CA LYS A 143 2.09 -16.38 5.09
C LYS A 143 1.74 -17.60 5.92
N GLN A 144 1.74 -17.45 7.22
CA GLN A 144 1.28 -18.47 8.14
C GLN A 144 -0.21 -18.73 7.94
N THR A 145 -0.61 -19.99 7.93
CA THR A 145 -2.02 -20.40 7.89
C THR A 145 -2.40 -21.18 9.15
N GLN A 146 -3.67 -21.08 9.55
CA GLN A 146 -4.22 -21.81 10.69
C GLN A 146 -5.63 -22.27 10.37
N THR A 147 -5.95 -23.51 10.75
CA THR A 147 -7.31 -24.04 10.65
C THR A 147 -8.03 -23.86 11.98
N PHE A 148 -9.24 -23.31 11.92
CA PHE A 148 -10.13 -23.11 13.05
C PHE A 148 -11.44 -23.84 12.83
N LEU A 149 -12.02 -24.37 13.91
CA LEU A 149 -13.41 -24.85 13.91
C LEU A 149 -14.34 -23.63 13.95
N THR A 150 -15.15 -23.47 12.92
CA THR A 150 -16.17 -22.44 12.80
C THR A 150 -17.57 -23.04 12.89
N VAL A 151 -18.60 -22.19 12.89
CA VAL A 151 -20.00 -22.63 12.84
C VAL A 151 -20.35 -23.40 11.55
N GLU A 152 -19.55 -23.26 10.51
CA GLU A 152 -19.70 -23.93 9.21
C GLU A 152 -18.73 -25.11 9.04
N GLY A 153 -18.02 -25.52 10.09
CA GLY A 153 -17.00 -26.57 10.09
C GLY A 153 -15.59 -26.02 10.12
N GLU A 154 -14.61 -26.87 9.84
CA GLU A 154 -13.20 -26.48 9.80
C GLU A 154 -12.91 -25.61 8.59
N LYS A 155 -12.26 -24.47 8.84
CA LYS A 155 -11.82 -23.54 7.79
C LYS A 155 -10.39 -23.06 8.05
N THR A 156 -9.63 -22.95 6.97
CA THR A 156 -8.28 -22.42 7.00
C THR A 156 -8.29 -20.90 6.78
N PHE A 157 -7.41 -20.21 7.47
CA PHE A 157 -7.25 -18.76 7.42
C PHE A 157 -5.78 -18.40 7.27
N VAL A 158 -5.52 -17.23 6.71
CA VAL A 158 -4.18 -16.64 6.53
C VAL A 158 -3.94 -15.61 7.64
N LEU A 159 -2.75 -15.63 8.24
CA LEU A 159 -2.32 -14.58 9.17
C LEU A 159 -1.90 -13.34 8.40
N GLU A 160 -2.52 -12.21 8.74
CA GLU A 160 -2.17 -10.88 8.23
C GLU A 160 -1.68 -9.98 9.36
N HIS A 161 -0.54 -9.35 9.15
CA HIS A 161 0.01 -8.38 10.10
C HIS A 161 -0.60 -7.00 9.91
N ALA A 162 -0.76 -6.28 11.01
CA ALA A 162 -1.22 -4.90 11.00
C ALA A 162 -0.26 -3.99 10.20
N ILE A 163 -0.82 -2.92 9.64
CA ILE A 163 -0.05 -1.82 9.04
C ILE A 163 -0.13 -0.62 9.97
N ILE A 164 1.02 -0.09 10.34
CA ILE A 164 1.16 1.15 11.11
C ILE A 164 2.00 2.10 10.24
N CYS A 165 1.46 3.28 9.97
CA CYS A 165 2.15 4.33 9.24
C CYS A 165 2.49 5.50 10.16
N ASP A 166 3.53 6.26 9.80
CA ASP A 166 3.94 7.45 10.55
C ASP A 166 2.87 8.55 10.48
N PHE A 167 2.20 8.67 9.33
CA PHE A 167 1.17 9.68 9.08
C PHE A 167 -0.05 9.12 8.37
N GLY A 168 -1.21 9.73 8.65
CA GLY A 168 -2.46 9.48 7.93
C GLY A 168 -2.92 10.75 7.20
N LEU A 169 -3.11 10.66 5.88
CA LEU A 169 -3.63 11.75 5.05
C LEU A 169 -5.07 11.45 4.66
N VAL A 170 -5.99 12.24 5.18
CA VAL A 170 -7.41 12.08 4.92
C VAL A 170 -8.03 13.39 4.43
N ARG A 171 -9.04 13.27 3.58
CA ARG A 171 -9.86 14.41 3.17
C ARG A 171 -10.92 14.64 4.25
N ALA A 172 -10.94 15.86 4.81
CA ALA A 172 -11.99 16.34 5.71
C ALA A 172 -13.12 17.02 4.88
#